data_f1d2b04b2a86fe5953f6c466a7bf7a25
#
_entry.id   f1d2b04b2a86fe5953f6c466a7bf7a25
#
_cell.length_a   1.000
_cell.length_b   1.000
_cell.length_c   1.000
_cell.angle_alpha   90.00
_cell.angle_beta   90.00
_cell.angle_gamma   90.00
#
_symmetry.space_group_name_H-M   'P 1'
#
loop_
_entity.id
_entity.type
_entity.pdbx_description
1 polymer ?
#
loop_
_entity_poly.entity_id
_entity_poly.type
_entity_poly.pdbx_seq_one_letter_code
_entity_poly.pdbx_strand_id
1 'polypeptide(L)'
;MVNLTDGATMMTRIILASVLATGCSSLGPGALHQSRLQYNEAVKTSSEEEMLLNIVRLRYTDTPSSLAVSAIAAQYELTKNFQLTPFFAASGAEVAKSYSAVLPQLGIAGADRPTFTLTPLDDGEFTRKLFTPLPLDGIIYLAKTTWPIATVFRLYLENLNWVPNAQTASGPSPKLSPIYQEFLRGVQALQVLQDRGQLVFGVEERSEAQGSPLPAGSVSARDVVEAAKSGYEYRLDERGTAWSLFKKTPQPVLLLDPQAAGSTEMREITEVFRLKRGVTKFPITQEKLNPFPSTYPSEGVDSVDLETRSLLQALYFVSHGIEIPSEHAAAGLVTVTRDPSGQPFDWQRVTADLFRVYSAPSDKRPPSAYVAVLYKGYWFYILETDHDTKATFSLLMDLTRLQLTGKTGPSPVLTLPLSGGR
;
A
#
# COMPACT_ATOMS: atom_id res chain seq x y z
N MET A 1 -26.00 40.77 65.31
CA MET A 1 -26.67 39.86 64.36
C MET A 1 -25.93 40.01 63.03
N VAL A 2 -25.02 39.14 62.73
CA VAL A 2 -24.26 39.15 61.48
C VAL A 2 -25.11 38.44 60.43
N ASN A 3 -25.33 39.10 59.30
CA ASN A 3 -26.20 38.63 58.23
C ASN A 3 -25.62 37.32 57.57
N LEU A 4 -26.28 36.20 57.86
CA LEU A 4 -26.02 34.91 57.27
C LEU A 4 -26.42 34.79 55.79
N THR A 5 -27.05 35.82 55.21
CA THR A 5 -27.53 35.83 53.81
C THR A 5 -26.45 36.17 52.80
N ASP A 6 -25.39 36.92 53.17
CA ASP A 6 -24.32 37.31 52.25
C ASP A 6 -23.33 36.20 51.96
N GLY A 7 -23.12 35.27 52.87
CA GLY A 7 -22.20 34.15 52.68
C GLY A 7 -22.69 33.12 51.64
N ALA A 8 -23.98 32.83 51.65
CA ALA A 8 -24.59 31.88 50.72
C ALA A 8 -24.57 32.38 49.24
N THR A 9 -24.84 33.67 49.06
CA THR A 9 -24.80 34.27 47.71
C THR A 9 -23.38 34.39 47.16
N MET A 10 -22.40 34.66 48.02
CA MET A 10 -20.99 34.73 47.60
C MET A 10 -20.43 33.32 47.27
N MET A 11 -20.79 32.31 48.05
CA MET A 11 -20.38 30.93 47.79
C MET A 11 -21.00 30.35 46.51
N THR A 12 -22.26 30.68 46.20
CA THR A 12 -22.94 30.28 44.96
C THR A 12 -22.30 30.98 43.73
N ARG A 13 -21.86 32.23 43.86
CA ARG A 13 -21.18 32.97 42.79
C ARG A 13 -19.76 32.40 42.54
N ILE A 14 -19.04 31.98 43.58
CA ILE A 14 -17.70 31.39 43.43
C ILE A 14 -17.78 29.98 42.79
N ILE A 15 -18.76 29.18 43.17
CA ILE A 15 -19.00 27.87 42.57
C ILE A 15 -19.41 27.98 41.11
N LEU A 16 -20.25 28.92 40.75
CA LEU A 16 -20.66 29.18 39.38
C LEU A 16 -19.47 29.68 38.51
N ALA A 17 -18.62 30.54 39.06
CA ALA A 17 -17.42 31.03 38.39
C ALA A 17 -16.36 29.93 38.21
N SER A 18 -16.19 29.01 39.18
CA SER A 18 -15.25 27.89 39.06
C SER A 18 -15.69 26.82 38.04
N VAL A 19 -16.99 26.54 37.90
CA VAL A 19 -17.52 25.63 36.89
C VAL A 19 -17.35 26.21 35.48
N LEU A 20 -17.43 27.52 35.32
CA LEU A 20 -17.19 28.20 34.04
C LEU A 20 -15.70 28.27 33.67
N ALA A 21 -14.80 28.31 34.64
CA ALA A 21 -13.37 28.42 34.38
C ALA A 21 -12.70 27.06 34.02
N THR A 22 -13.20 25.93 34.51
CA THR A 22 -12.64 24.60 34.22
C THR A 22 -13.06 24.03 32.87
N GLY A 23 -14.08 24.58 32.21
CA GLY A 23 -14.56 24.07 30.92
C GLY A 23 -13.78 24.53 29.68
N CYS A 24 -12.86 25.51 29.79
CA CYS A 24 -12.25 26.15 28.62
C CYS A 24 -10.85 25.61 28.21
N SER A 25 -10.15 24.86 29.04
CA SER A 25 -8.77 24.48 28.78
C SER A 25 -8.57 23.14 28.04
N SER A 26 -9.59 22.31 27.94
CA SER A 26 -9.47 20.97 27.34
C SER A 26 -10.16 20.78 25.98
N LEU A 27 -10.95 21.76 25.53
CA LEU A 27 -11.76 21.63 24.30
C LEU A 27 -10.89 21.57 23.03
N GLY A 28 -9.89 22.43 22.88
CA GLY A 28 -9.08 22.52 21.68
C GLY A 28 -8.19 21.28 21.44
N PRO A 29 -7.27 20.95 22.37
CA PRO A 29 -6.37 19.80 22.22
C PRO A 29 -7.10 18.45 22.24
N GLY A 30 -8.12 18.30 23.10
CA GLY A 30 -8.91 17.08 23.19
C GLY A 30 -9.77 16.84 21.95
N ALA A 31 -10.46 17.87 21.44
CA ALA A 31 -11.21 17.80 20.21
C ALA A 31 -10.30 17.51 19.01
N LEU A 32 -9.14 18.15 18.92
CA LEU A 32 -8.17 17.89 17.86
C LEU A 32 -7.67 16.45 17.89
N HIS A 33 -7.34 15.92 19.07
CA HIS A 33 -6.85 14.55 19.21
C HIS A 33 -7.92 13.53 18.77
N GLN A 34 -9.13 13.66 19.26
CA GLN A 34 -10.23 12.75 18.94
C GLN A 34 -10.60 12.81 17.47
N SER A 35 -10.74 13.99 16.90
CA SER A 35 -11.08 14.16 15.49
C SER A 35 -9.98 13.65 14.57
N ARG A 36 -8.71 13.95 14.89
CA ARG A 36 -7.60 13.48 14.07
C ARG A 36 -7.60 11.94 13.95
N LEU A 37 -7.83 11.22 15.03
CA LEU A 37 -7.91 9.75 15.00
C LEU A 37 -9.12 9.27 14.21
N GLN A 38 -10.29 9.89 14.40
CA GLN A 38 -11.51 9.54 13.67
C GLN A 38 -11.39 9.79 12.17
N TYR A 39 -10.84 10.95 11.77
CA TYR A 39 -10.61 11.24 10.35
C TYR A 39 -9.57 10.33 9.74
N ASN A 40 -8.49 10.02 10.46
CA ASN A 40 -7.47 9.09 9.99
C ASN A 40 -8.05 7.69 9.76
N GLU A 41 -8.88 7.21 10.69
CA GLU A 41 -9.56 5.90 10.55
C GLU A 41 -10.56 5.92 9.39
N ALA A 42 -11.33 7.00 9.21
CA ALA A 42 -12.25 7.15 8.09
C ALA A 42 -11.53 7.14 6.73
N VAL A 43 -10.40 7.85 6.62
CA VAL A 43 -9.57 7.85 5.40
C VAL A 43 -8.97 6.49 5.14
N LYS A 44 -8.46 5.82 6.17
CA LYS A 44 -7.93 4.45 6.06
C LYS A 44 -9.01 3.51 5.53
N THR A 45 -10.16 3.46 6.18
CA THR A 45 -11.27 2.58 5.81
C THR A 45 -11.76 2.85 4.39
N SER A 46 -11.96 4.12 4.01
CA SER A 46 -12.39 4.46 2.65
C SER A 46 -11.35 4.09 1.59
N SER A 47 -10.06 4.24 1.88
CA SER A 47 -8.99 3.83 0.97
C SER A 47 -8.91 2.32 0.79
N GLU A 48 -9.13 1.55 1.86
CA GLU A 48 -9.19 0.08 1.82
C GLU A 48 -10.41 -0.38 1.02
N GLU A 49 -11.58 0.21 1.25
CA GLU A 49 -12.79 -0.08 0.49
C GLU A 49 -12.63 0.27 -1.00
N GLU A 50 -12.01 1.40 -1.32
CA GLU A 50 -11.74 1.80 -2.70
C GLU A 50 -10.78 0.82 -3.40
N MET A 51 -9.70 0.42 -2.74
CA MET A 51 -8.76 -0.57 -3.27
C MET A 51 -9.46 -1.90 -3.54
N LEU A 52 -10.22 -2.42 -2.58
CA LEU A 52 -10.95 -3.67 -2.75
C LEU A 52 -11.97 -3.55 -3.90
N LEU A 53 -12.70 -2.43 -3.99
CA LEU A 53 -13.65 -2.18 -5.07
C LEU A 53 -12.96 -2.18 -6.44
N ASN A 54 -11.77 -1.60 -6.55
CA ASN A 54 -11.00 -1.59 -7.78
C ASN A 54 -10.52 -3.01 -8.17
N ILE A 55 -10.07 -3.82 -7.22
CA ILE A 55 -9.74 -5.22 -7.46
C ILE A 55 -10.98 -6.01 -7.95
N VAL A 56 -12.16 -5.76 -7.34
CA VAL A 56 -13.43 -6.38 -7.77
C VAL A 56 -13.78 -5.93 -9.18
N ARG A 57 -13.71 -4.64 -9.50
CA ARG A 57 -13.98 -4.11 -10.86
C ARG A 57 -13.10 -4.78 -11.91
N LEU A 58 -11.80 -4.92 -11.64
CA LEU A 58 -10.87 -5.59 -12.55
C LEU A 58 -11.28 -7.04 -12.84
N ARG A 59 -11.79 -7.76 -11.84
CA ARG A 59 -12.32 -9.13 -12.04
C ARG A 59 -13.51 -9.18 -13.00
N TYR A 60 -14.31 -8.12 -13.02
CA TYR A 60 -15.47 -7.96 -13.91
C TYR A 60 -15.11 -7.24 -15.23
N THR A 61 -13.82 -6.96 -15.46
CA THR A 61 -13.34 -6.20 -16.63
C THR A 61 -13.91 -4.76 -16.67
N ASP A 62 -14.30 -4.23 -15.50
CA ASP A 62 -14.73 -2.85 -15.36
C ASP A 62 -13.55 -1.95 -15.04
N THR A 63 -13.64 -0.65 -15.39
CA THR A 63 -12.58 0.31 -15.21
C THR A 63 -12.35 0.62 -13.73
N PRO A 64 -11.13 0.49 -13.20
CA PRO A 64 -10.80 0.95 -11.86
C PRO A 64 -10.83 2.49 -11.83
N SER A 65 -11.14 3.05 -10.66
CA SER A 65 -11.17 4.49 -10.44
C SER A 65 -10.63 4.78 -9.05
N SER A 66 -9.71 5.72 -8.94
CA SER A 66 -9.08 6.08 -7.67
C SER A 66 -9.14 7.58 -7.44
N LEU A 67 -9.39 7.95 -6.18
CA LEU A 67 -9.40 9.32 -5.70
C LEU A 67 -8.37 9.47 -4.57
N ALA A 68 -7.49 10.47 -4.65
CA ALA A 68 -6.63 10.81 -3.52
C ALA A 68 -7.31 11.86 -2.64
N VAL A 69 -7.32 11.60 -1.34
CA VAL A 69 -7.65 12.65 -0.36
C VAL A 69 -6.42 13.53 -0.19
N SER A 70 -6.40 14.67 -0.88
CA SER A 70 -5.25 15.58 -0.91
C SER A 70 -5.19 16.53 0.30
N ALA A 71 -6.33 16.87 0.89
CA ALA A 71 -6.38 17.70 2.11
C ALA A 71 -7.66 17.46 2.90
N ILE A 72 -7.55 17.51 4.22
CA ILE A 72 -8.68 17.57 5.15
C ILE A 72 -8.52 18.86 5.96
N ALA A 73 -9.42 19.81 5.78
CA ALA A 73 -9.51 21.00 6.61
C ALA A 73 -10.65 20.82 7.61
N ALA A 74 -10.33 20.62 8.89
CA ALA A 74 -11.32 20.54 9.94
C ALA A 74 -11.58 21.94 10.50
N GLN A 75 -12.82 22.43 10.40
CA GLN A 75 -13.30 23.65 11.03
C GLN A 75 -14.19 23.30 12.20
N TYR A 76 -13.75 23.70 13.40
CA TYR A 76 -14.57 23.60 14.61
C TYR A 76 -15.19 24.95 14.90
N GLU A 77 -16.50 25.04 14.83
CA GLU A 77 -17.26 26.24 15.20
C GLU A 77 -17.98 25.95 16.52
N LEU A 78 -17.57 26.64 17.59
CA LEU A 78 -18.25 26.59 18.88
C LEU A 78 -19.07 27.89 19.04
N THR A 79 -20.37 27.82 18.83
CA THR A 79 -21.26 28.92 19.05
C THR A 79 -21.83 28.84 20.47
N LYS A 80 -21.48 29.82 21.31
CA LYS A 80 -22.05 29.97 22.64
C LYS A 80 -23.11 31.04 22.54
N ASN A 81 -24.39 30.67 22.61
CA ASN A 81 -25.50 31.61 22.67
C ASN A 81 -25.96 31.69 24.11
N PHE A 82 -25.85 32.92 24.67
CA PHE A 82 -26.46 33.26 25.92
C PHE A 82 -27.64 34.19 25.62
N GLN A 83 -28.85 33.70 25.83
CA GLN A 83 -30.07 34.49 25.61
C GLN A 83 -30.81 34.66 26.94
N LEU A 84 -30.95 35.93 27.36
CA LEU A 84 -31.80 36.30 28.49
C LEU A 84 -33.16 36.70 27.92
N THR A 85 -34.17 35.87 28.09
CA THR A 85 -35.53 36.21 27.67
C THR A 85 -36.30 36.69 28.89
N PRO A 86 -36.64 37.99 29.00
CA PRO A 86 -37.51 38.47 30.06
C PRO A 86 -38.93 37.98 29.80
N PHE A 87 -39.48 37.24 30.76
CA PHE A 87 -40.87 36.80 30.73
C PHE A 87 -41.70 37.73 31.60
N PHE A 88 -42.63 38.46 31.01
CA PHE A 88 -43.62 39.30 31.73
C PHE A 88 -44.95 38.56 31.72
N ALA A 89 -45.35 37.99 32.87
CA ALA A 89 -46.68 37.46 33.01
C ALA A 89 -47.60 38.55 33.56
N ALA A 90 -48.53 39.02 32.74
CA ALA A 90 -49.62 39.89 33.15
C ALA A 90 -50.84 39.01 33.38
N SER A 91 -51.20 38.78 34.66
CA SER A 91 -52.52 38.27 35.01
C SER A 91 -53.44 39.45 35.44
N GLY A 92 -54.53 39.57 34.73
CA GLY A 92 -55.53 40.65 35.05
C GLY A 92 -56.20 40.38 36.42
N ALA A 93 -56.43 41.48 37.10
CA ALA A 93 -57.11 41.70 38.38
C ALA A 93 -56.27 41.47 39.67
N GLU A 94 -56.06 42.66 40.28
CA GLU A 94 -55.47 42.94 41.59
C GLU A 94 -53.97 43.23 41.65
N VAL A 95 -53.73 44.39 42.01
CA VAL A 95 -52.51 45.15 42.26
C VAL A 95 -51.48 44.36 43.07
N ALA A 96 -50.23 44.49 42.58
CA ALA A 96 -49.00 44.30 43.31
C ALA A 96 -48.53 42.82 43.49
N LYS A 97 -47.88 42.41 42.45
CA LYS A 97 -46.54 41.77 42.48
C LYS A 97 -46.19 41.19 41.08
N SER A 98 -45.65 42.02 40.22
CA SER A 98 -45.02 41.57 38.97
C SER A 98 -43.73 40.80 39.33
N TYR A 99 -43.73 39.50 39.22
CA TYR A 99 -42.51 38.73 39.24
C TYR A 99 -41.95 38.68 37.82
N SER A 100 -40.87 39.38 37.60
CA SER A 100 -40.07 39.21 36.40
C SER A 100 -39.14 38.01 36.59
N ALA A 101 -39.47 36.90 36.01
CA ALA A 101 -38.57 35.75 35.95
C ALA A 101 -37.70 35.89 34.68
N VAL A 102 -36.42 35.99 34.87
CA VAL A 102 -35.44 35.90 33.76
C VAL A 102 -34.99 34.47 33.68
N LEU A 103 -35.39 33.76 32.62
CA LEU A 103 -34.92 32.39 32.37
C LEU A 103 -33.65 32.47 31.53
N PRO A 104 -32.50 32.11 32.09
CA PRO A 104 -31.29 32.00 31.31
C PRO A 104 -31.36 30.76 30.43
N GLN A 105 -31.35 30.91 29.13
CA GLN A 105 -31.14 29.83 28.19
C GLN A 105 -29.68 29.79 27.81
N LEU A 106 -28.99 28.74 28.20
CA LEU A 106 -27.62 28.43 27.83
C LEU A 106 -27.65 27.42 26.69
N GLY A 107 -27.40 27.87 25.48
CA GLY A 107 -27.24 26.99 24.30
C GLY A 107 -25.76 26.85 23.95
N ILE A 108 -25.25 25.66 24.00
CA ILE A 108 -23.92 25.32 23.46
C ILE A 108 -24.17 24.48 22.23
N ALA A 109 -23.88 25.02 21.04
CA ALA A 109 -23.91 24.30 19.77
C ALA A 109 -22.48 24.18 19.23
N GLY A 110 -22.01 22.96 19.06
CA GLY A 110 -20.78 22.67 18.35
C GLY A 110 -21.10 22.13 16.95
N ALA A 111 -20.54 22.73 15.92
CA ALA A 111 -20.62 22.21 14.57
C ALA A 111 -19.22 21.83 14.08
N ASP A 112 -19.07 20.58 13.63
CA ASP A 112 -17.88 20.09 12.91
C ASP A 112 -18.20 20.18 11.41
N ARG A 113 -17.42 20.99 10.68
CA ARG A 113 -17.61 21.19 9.22
C ARG A 113 -16.30 20.88 8.49
N PRO A 114 -15.94 19.60 8.35
CA PRO A 114 -14.75 19.25 7.61
C PRO A 114 -14.91 19.55 6.12
N THR A 115 -13.87 20.09 5.52
CA THR A 115 -13.75 20.23 4.07
C THR A 115 -12.76 19.21 3.56
N PHE A 116 -13.21 18.34 2.65
CA PHE A 116 -12.37 17.35 1.99
C PHE A 116 -12.01 17.85 0.60
N THR A 117 -10.74 17.82 0.26
CA THR A 117 -10.27 18.04 -1.11
C THR A 117 -9.91 16.69 -1.71
N LEU A 118 -10.67 16.27 -2.73
CA LEU A 118 -10.47 15.05 -3.46
C LEU A 118 -9.85 15.37 -4.82
N THR A 119 -8.76 14.69 -5.16
CA THR A 119 -8.10 14.83 -6.46
C THR A 119 -8.22 13.51 -7.20
N PRO A 120 -8.85 13.47 -8.38
CA PRO A 120 -8.86 12.28 -9.21
C PRO A 120 -7.42 11.88 -9.58
N LEU A 121 -7.12 10.59 -9.50
CA LEU A 121 -5.84 10.01 -9.90
C LEU A 121 -5.99 9.40 -11.30
N ASP A 122 -6.25 10.24 -12.29
CA ASP A 122 -6.50 9.85 -13.69
C ASP A 122 -5.60 10.59 -14.69
N ASP A 123 -4.57 11.28 -14.21
CA ASP A 123 -3.61 11.97 -15.07
C ASP A 123 -2.67 11.00 -15.83
N GLY A 124 -2.03 11.51 -16.87
CA GLY A 124 -1.13 10.71 -17.69
C GLY A 124 0.10 10.18 -16.94
N GLU A 125 0.54 10.85 -15.86
CA GLU A 125 1.65 10.39 -15.03
C GLU A 125 1.21 9.21 -14.16
N PHE A 126 0.05 9.28 -13.55
CA PHE A 126 -0.55 8.19 -12.80
C PHE A 126 -0.75 6.95 -13.68
N THR A 127 -1.39 7.14 -14.85
CA THR A 127 -1.62 6.05 -15.80
C THR A 127 -0.31 5.38 -16.20
N ARG A 128 0.73 6.17 -16.52
CA ARG A 128 2.05 5.63 -16.85
C ARG A 128 2.64 4.80 -15.71
N LYS A 129 2.54 5.27 -14.45
CA LYS A 129 3.01 4.54 -13.27
C LYS A 129 2.29 3.21 -13.07
N LEU A 130 0.97 3.16 -13.33
CA LEU A 130 0.21 1.92 -13.25
C LEU A 130 0.71 0.84 -14.22
N PHE A 131 1.18 1.24 -15.41
CA PHE A 131 1.67 0.32 -16.45
C PHE A 131 3.18 0.07 -16.38
N THR A 132 3.93 0.87 -15.62
CA THR A 132 5.37 0.68 -15.48
C THR A 132 5.66 -0.54 -14.60
N PRO A 133 6.49 -1.49 -15.05
CA PRO A 133 6.93 -2.60 -14.21
C PRO A 133 7.55 -2.12 -12.91
N LEU A 134 7.29 -2.84 -11.83
CA LEU A 134 7.82 -2.51 -10.51
C LEU A 134 9.34 -2.58 -10.51
N PRO A 135 10.02 -1.58 -9.92
CA PRO A 135 11.47 -1.56 -9.87
C PRO A 135 11.99 -2.73 -9.03
N LEU A 136 13.02 -3.39 -9.55
CA LEU A 136 13.64 -4.56 -8.92
C LEU A 136 14.14 -4.28 -7.49
N ASP A 137 14.68 -3.09 -7.26
CA ASP A 137 15.20 -2.68 -5.94
C ASP A 137 14.14 -2.77 -4.84
N GLY A 138 12.90 -2.39 -5.15
CA GLY A 138 11.78 -2.48 -4.20
C GLY A 138 11.42 -3.92 -3.84
N ILE A 139 11.40 -4.81 -4.83
CA ILE A 139 11.09 -6.23 -4.65
C ILE A 139 12.20 -6.92 -3.83
N ILE A 140 13.46 -6.65 -4.17
CA ILE A 140 14.60 -7.19 -3.44
C ILE A 140 14.64 -6.66 -2.02
N TYR A 141 14.32 -5.37 -1.82
CA TYR A 141 14.22 -4.80 -0.48
C TYR A 141 13.20 -5.56 0.37
N LEU A 142 12.00 -5.83 -0.16
CA LEU A 142 10.99 -6.62 0.53
C LEU A 142 11.48 -8.04 0.84
N ALA A 143 12.11 -8.71 -0.14
CA ALA A 143 12.64 -10.06 0.03
C ALA A 143 13.81 -10.15 1.02
N LYS A 144 14.52 -9.03 1.28
CA LYS A 144 15.56 -8.92 2.33
C LYS A 144 15.00 -8.74 3.73
N THR A 145 13.74 -8.32 3.84
CA THR A 145 13.08 -8.11 5.13
C THR A 145 12.46 -9.41 5.65
N THR A 146 11.57 -9.31 6.61
CA THR A 146 10.82 -10.46 7.15
C THR A 146 9.67 -10.91 6.27
N TRP A 147 9.45 -10.30 5.10
CA TRP A 147 8.41 -10.74 4.19
C TRP A 147 8.75 -12.10 3.60
N PRO A 148 7.79 -13.04 3.57
CA PRO A 148 7.98 -14.33 2.92
C PRO A 148 8.30 -14.14 1.43
N ILE A 149 9.42 -14.70 0.97
CA ILE A 149 9.84 -14.59 -0.43
C ILE A 149 8.78 -15.16 -1.38
N ALA A 150 8.08 -16.22 -0.95
CA ALA A 150 7.01 -16.82 -1.73
C ALA A 150 5.86 -15.84 -1.95
N THR A 151 5.46 -15.07 -0.93
CA THR A 151 4.43 -14.02 -1.05
C THR A 151 4.88 -12.92 -2.00
N VAL A 152 6.09 -12.38 -1.80
CA VAL A 152 6.63 -11.28 -2.61
C VAL A 152 6.76 -11.70 -4.08
N PHE A 153 7.35 -12.88 -4.35
CA PHE A 153 7.58 -13.33 -5.72
C PHE A 153 6.30 -13.74 -6.43
N ARG A 154 5.37 -14.44 -5.76
CA ARG A 154 4.07 -14.77 -6.35
C ARG A 154 3.27 -13.53 -6.71
N LEU A 155 3.33 -12.49 -5.90
CA LEU A 155 2.59 -11.25 -6.13
C LEU A 155 3.20 -10.40 -7.26
N TYR A 156 4.53 -10.23 -7.24
CA TYR A 156 5.18 -9.21 -8.05
C TYR A 156 5.93 -9.70 -9.28
N LEU A 157 6.17 -11.01 -9.42
CA LEU A 157 6.85 -11.55 -10.60
C LEU A 157 5.87 -12.19 -11.58
N GLU A 158 6.04 -11.90 -12.87
CA GLU A 158 5.39 -12.64 -13.95
C GLU A 158 6.17 -13.89 -14.33
N ASN A 159 7.50 -13.80 -14.20
CA ASN A 159 8.43 -14.83 -14.65
C ASN A 159 9.72 -14.80 -13.83
N LEU A 160 10.32 -15.95 -13.62
CA LEU A 160 11.68 -16.10 -13.12
C LEU A 160 12.41 -17.14 -14.00
N ASN A 161 13.47 -16.72 -14.69
CA ASN A 161 14.25 -17.57 -15.60
C ASN A 161 13.35 -18.43 -16.53
N TRP A 162 12.45 -17.80 -17.29
CA TRP A 162 11.48 -18.43 -18.21
C TRP A 162 10.38 -19.28 -17.55
N VAL A 163 10.33 -19.35 -16.22
CA VAL A 163 9.29 -20.08 -15.51
C VAL A 163 8.13 -19.15 -15.19
N PRO A 164 6.97 -19.32 -15.83
CA PRO A 164 5.86 -18.38 -15.71
C PRO A 164 5.11 -18.54 -14.39
N ASN A 165 4.78 -17.43 -13.77
CA ASN A 165 3.92 -17.31 -12.60
C ASN A 165 2.52 -16.87 -13.00
N ALA A 166 1.75 -17.75 -13.61
CA ALA A 166 0.42 -17.44 -14.10
C ALA A 166 0.38 -16.11 -14.91
N GLN A 167 1.33 -15.92 -15.81
CA GLN A 167 1.52 -14.67 -16.57
C GLN A 167 0.23 -14.18 -17.24
N THR A 168 -0.60 -15.10 -17.74
CA THR A 168 -1.90 -14.77 -18.34
C THR A 168 -2.91 -14.18 -17.35
N ALA A 169 -2.65 -14.26 -16.05
CA ALA A 169 -3.47 -13.64 -15.01
C ALA A 169 -3.09 -12.17 -14.72
N SER A 170 -2.03 -11.65 -15.36
CA SER A 170 -1.60 -10.26 -15.24
C SER A 170 -2.45 -9.27 -16.06
N GLY A 171 -3.56 -9.72 -16.61
CA GLY A 171 -4.51 -8.95 -17.40
C GLY A 171 -5.95 -9.44 -17.19
N PRO A 172 -6.87 -9.07 -18.09
CA PRO A 172 -8.23 -9.57 -18.06
C PRO A 172 -8.28 -11.10 -18.01
N SER A 173 -9.29 -11.65 -17.33
CA SER A 173 -9.39 -13.09 -17.07
C SER A 173 -9.18 -13.94 -18.33
N PRO A 174 -8.18 -14.83 -18.34
CA PRO A 174 -7.91 -15.66 -19.49
C PRO A 174 -8.99 -16.74 -19.68
N LYS A 175 -9.20 -17.16 -20.90
CA LYS A 175 -10.16 -18.26 -21.21
C LYS A 175 -9.61 -19.62 -20.80
N LEU A 176 -8.29 -19.80 -20.88
CA LEU A 176 -7.59 -21.04 -20.54
C LEU A 176 -6.84 -20.91 -19.23
N SER A 177 -6.67 -22.02 -18.52
CA SER A 177 -5.91 -22.08 -17.27
C SER A 177 -4.47 -21.63 -17.46
N PRO A 178 -3.90 -20.87 -16.46
CA PRO A 178 -2.53 -20.39 -16.53
C PRO A 178 -1.51 -21.48 -16.24
N ILE A 179 -0.27 -21.25 -16.67
CA ILE A 179 0.89 -22.05 -16.30
C ILE A 179 1.53 -21.42 -15.06
N TYR A 180 1.66 -22.17 -13.96
CA TYR A 180 2.15 -21.63 -12.67
C TYR A 180 2.80 -22.68 -11.75
N GLN A 181 2.58 -23.97 -11.98
CA GLN A 181 2.89 -25.04 -11.04
C GLN A 181 4.38 -25.16 -10.76
N GLU A 182 5.22 -25.07 -11.79
CA GLU A 182 6.67 -25.11 -11.64
C GLU A 182 7.17 -23.89 -10.84
N PHE A 183 6.67 -22.70 -11.18
CA PHE A 183 7.01 -21.49 -10.43
C PHE A 183 6.64 -21.63 -8.94
N LEU A 184 5.44 -22.12 -8.64
CA LEU A 184 4.98 -22.30 -7.27
C LEU A 184 5.88 -23.25 -6.48
N ARG A 185 6.26 -24.38 -7.07
CA ARG A 185 7.22 -25.34 -6.46
C ARG A 185 8.57 -24.66 -6.17
N GLY A 186 9.11 -23.95 -7.15
CA GLY A 186 10.40 -23.27 -7.01
C GLY A 186 10.38 -22.18 -5.93
N VAL A 187 9.34 -21.34 -5.86
CA VAL A 187 9.26 -20.30 -4.83
C VAL A 187 8.99 -20.86 -3.44
N GLN A 188 8.28 -22.00 -3.32
CA GLN A 188 8.15 -22.72 -2.06
C GLN A 188 9.50 -23.25 -1.56
N ALA A 189 10.31 -23.81 -2.45
CA ALA A 189 11.66 -24.22 -2.10
C ALA A 189 12.56 -23.03 -1.68
N LEU A 190 12.45 -21.88 -2.36
CA LEU A 190 13.13 -20.65 -1.95
C LEU A 190 12.67 -20.18 -0.56
N GLN A 191 11.37 -20.30 -0.25
CA GLN A 191 10.83 -19.95 1.06
C GLN A 191 11.44 -20.82 2.16
N VAL A 192 11.51 -22.12 1.96
CA VAL A 192 12.13 -23.04 2.94
C VAL A 192 13.60 -22.69 3.19
N LEU A 193 14.36 -22.32 2.14
CA LEU A 193 15.74 -21.86 2.31
C LEU A 193 15.82 -20.52 3.05
N GLN A 194 14.89 -19.59 2.80
CA GLN A 194 14.80 -18.34 3.55
C GLN A 194 14.52 -18.59 5.03
N ASP A 195 13.57 -19.44 5.37
CA ASP A 195 13.18 -19.77 6.74
C ASP A 195 14.33 -20.42 7.53
N ARG A 196 15.20 -21.15 6.85
CA ARG A 196 16.41 -21.74 7.43
C ARG A 196 17.61 -20.80 7.47
N GLY A 197 17.47 -19.57 6.96
CA GLY A 197 18.58 -18.62 6.86
C GLY A 197 19.65 -19.03 5.84
N GLN A 198 19.33 -19.93 4.92
CA GLN A 198 20.23 -20.45 3.90
C GLN A 198 20.15 -19.69 2.57
N LEU A 199 19.34 -18.65 2.51
CA LEU A 199 19.15 -17.76 1.37
C LEU A 199 19.22 -16.31 1.82
N VAL A 200 20.04 -15.49 1.14
CA VAL A 200 20.20 -14.07 1.44
C VAL A 200 20.27 -13.26 0.15
N PHE A 201 19.61 -12.11 0.14
CA PHE A 201 19.80 -11.10 -0.90
C PHE A 201 20.89 -10.12 -0.48
N GLY A 202 21.89 -9.93 -1.33
CA GLY A 202 22.98 -8.98 -1.17
C GLY A 202 22.97 -7.89 -2.25
N VAL A 203 23.89 -6.96 -2.12
CA VAL A 203 24.24 -6.00 -3.17
C VAL A 203 25.75 -5.99 -3.27
N GLU A 204 26.27 -6.22 -4.46
CA GLU A 204 27.70 -6.13 -4.77
C GLU A 204 27.95 -4.95 -5.72
N GLU A 205 29.15 -4.40 -5.69
CA GLU A 205 29.57 -3.41 -6.69
C GLU A 205 30.07 -4.13 -7.94
N ARG A 206 29.34 -3.95 -9.04
CA ARG A 206 29.81 -4.37 -10.37
C ARG A 206 30.57 -3.22 -11.01
N SER A 207 31.76 -3.52 -11.51
CA SER A 207 32.59 -2.55 -12.22
C SER A 207 32.56 -2.90 -13.72
N GLU A 208 32.02 -2.00 -14.55
CA GLU A 208 31.96 -2.18 -16.00
C GLU A 208 32.92 -1.18 -16.67
N ALA A 209 33.77 -1.67 -17.54
CA ALA A 209 34.66 -0.81 -18.33
C ALA A 209 33.86 0.08 -19.28
N GLN A 210 34.16 1.37 -19.28
CA GLN A 210 33.51 2.38 -20.11
C GLN A 210 34.51 2.96 -21.12
N GLY A 211 34.20 2.81 -22.38
CA GLY A 211 35.04 3.31 -23.45
C GLY A 211 36.37 2.56 -23.63
N SER A 212 37.26 3.12 -24.44
CA SER A 212 38.58 2.58 -24.70
C SER A 212 39.58 3.05 -23.64
N PRO A 213 40.63 2.26 -23.33
CA PRO A 213 41.68 2.68 -22.42
C PRO A 213 42.35 3.98 -22.89
N LEU A 214 42.70 4.85 -21.95
CA LEU A 214 43.37 6.15 -22.19
C LEU A 214 44.85 6.03 -21.83
N PRO A 215 45.76 6.68 -22.57
CA PRO A 215 47.18 6.68 -22.24
C PRO A 215 47.45 7.23 -20.82
N ALA A 216 48.43 6.68 -20.11
CA ALA A 216 48.71 7.03 -18.72
C ALA A 216 48.85 8.54 -18.43
N GLY A 217 49.41 9.29 -19.38
CA GLY A 217 49.60 10.74 -19.24
C GLY A 217 48.36 11.60 -19.53
N SER A 218 47.24 11.03 -19.98
CA SER A 218 46.02 11.77 -20.35
C SER A 218 45.03 11.96 -19.21
N VAL A 219 45.24 11.32 -18.04
CA VAL A 219 44.34 11.38 -16.88
C VAL A 219 45.05 12.14 -15.76
N SER A 220 44.45 13.21 -15.27
CA SER A 220 44.94 14.01 -14.13
C SER A 220 44.29 13.55 -12.83
N ALA A 221 44.92 13.97 -11.72
CA ALA A 221 44.34 13.72 -10.37
C ALA A 221 42.96 14.35 -10.20
N ARG A 222 42.68 15.45 -10.90
CA ARG A 222 41.37 16.10 -10.91
C ARG A 222 40.31 15.21 -11.59
N ASP A 223 40.67 14.60 -12.71
CA ASP A 223 39.75 13.71 -13.48
C ASP A 223 39.41 12.48 -12.63
N VAL A 224 40.38 11.93 -11.90
CA VAL A 224 40.14 10.80 -10.98
C VAL A 224 39.16 11.18 -9.87
N VAL A 225 39.31 12.38 -9.28
CA VAL A 225 38.40 12.85 -8.23
C VAL A 225 36.99 13.12 -8.79
N GLU A 226 36.90 13.69 -9.98
CA GLU A 226 35.63 14.00 -10.61
C GLU A 226 34.87 12.73 -11.05
N ALA A 227 35.59 11.76 -11.59
CA ALA A 227 35.08 10.44 -11.90
C ALA A 227 34.52 9.76 -10.62
N ALA A 228 35.27 9.78 -9.52
CA ALA A 228 34.83 9.18 -8.26
C ALA A 228 33.55 9.82 -7.72
N LYS A 229 33.38 11.14 -7.82
CA LYS A 229 32.14 11.85 -7.45
C LYS A 229 30.94 11.44 -8.28
N SER A 230 31.17 11.02 -9.53
CA SER A 230 30.16 10.62 -10.49
C SER A 230 29.91 9.09 -10.52
N GLY A 231 30.50 8.34 -9.56
CA GLY A 231 30.34 6.88 -9.49
C GLY A 231 31.22 6.10 -10.47
N TYR A 232 32.27 6.75 -10.98
CA TYR A 232 33.25 6.12 -11.87
C TYR A 232 34.59 5.96 -11.15
N GLU A 233 35.39 5.00 -11.60
CA GLU A 233 36.74 4.73 -11.07
C GLU A 233 37.71 4.56 -12.25
N TYR A 234 38.81 5.31 -12.21
CA TYR A 234 39.93 5.06 -13.11
C TYR A 234 40.84 3.99 -12.50
N ARG A 235 41.13 2.95 -13.27
CA ARG A 235 42.10 1.90 -12.91
C ARG A 235 43.24 1.90 -13.90
N LEU A 236 44.45 1.99 -13.39
CA LEU A 236 45.67 1.87 -14.18
C LEU A 236 45.91 0.39 -14.48
N ASP A 237 46.34 0.07 -15.71
CA ASP A 237 46.74 -1.29 -16.07
C ASP A 237 48.01 -1.73 -15.27
N GLU A 238 48.27 -3.03 -15.24
CA GLU A 238 49.41 -3.61 -14.50
C GLU A 238 50.77 -3.08 -14.96
N ARG A 239 50.83 -2.56 -16.18
CA ARG A 239 52.05 -2.02 -16.79
C ARG A 239 52.20 -0.51 -16.58
N GLY A 240 51.21 0.14 -16.00
CA GLY A 240 51.23 1.59 -15.80
C GLY A 240 51.10 2.42 -17.08
N THR A 241 50.62 1.85 -18.17
CA THR A 241 50.61 2.45 -19.51
C THR A 241 49.27 3.04 -19.92
N ALA A 242 48.17 2.55 -19.37
CA ALA A 242 46.83 2.98 -19.73
C ALA A 242 45.85 3.00 -18.56
N TRP A 243 44.99 4.01 -18.57
CA TRP A 243 43.86 4.11 -17.64
C TRP A 243 42.60 3.56 -18.32
N SER A 244 41.88 2.70 -17.60
CA SER A 244 40.52 2.28 -17.94
C SER A 244 39.55 2.93 -16.99
N LEU A 245 38.48 3.51 -17.52
CA LEU A 245 37.36 4.07 -16.75
C LEU A 245 36.35 2.95 -16.48
N PHE A 246 35.98 2.77 -15.22
CA PHE A 246 34.97 1.82 -14.80
C PHE A 246 33.79 2.56 -14.20
N LYS A 247 32.60 2.15 -14.54
CA LYS A 247 31.37 2.58 -13.87
C LYS A 247 31.06 1.57 -12.76
N LYS A 248 30.92 2.05 -11.53
CA LYS A 248 30.45 1.26 -10.40
C LYS A 248 28.92 1.29 -10.36
N THR A 249 28.31 0.15 -10.49
CA THR A 249 26.85 -0.01 -10.39
C THR A 249 26.53 -1.03 -9.31
N PRO A 250 25.56 -0.73 -8.41
CA PRO A 250 25.10 -1.73 -7.46
C PRO A 250 24.41 -2.86 -8.23
N GLN A 251 24.87 -4.10 -8.01
CA GLN A 251 24.31 -5.30 -8.60
C GLN A 251 23.68 -6.11 -7.49
N PRO A 252 22.35 -6.27 -7.48
CA PRO A 252 21.70 -7.20 -6.57
C PRO A 252 22.15 -8.64 -6.85
N VAL A 253 22.33 -9.43 -5.79
CA VAL A 253 22.76 -10.83 -5.88
C VAL A 253 21.91 -11.69 -4.94
N LEU A 254 21.60 -12.90 -5.41
CA LEU A 254 21.07 -13.98 -4.60
C LEU A 254 22.24 -14.83 -4.11
N LEU A 255 22.38 -14.96 -2.81
CA LEU A 255 23.38 -15.79 -2.15
C LEU A 255 22.70 -17.01 -1.51
N LEU A 256 23.21 -18.18 -1.81
CA LEU A 256 22.75 -19.44 -1.24
C LEU A 256 23.88 -20.03 -0.39
N ASP A 257 23.52 -20.57 0.78
CA ASP A 257 24.48 -21.22 1.66
C ASP A 257 25.10 -22.44 0.97
N PRO A 258 26.43 -22.54 0.84
CA PRO A 258 27.08 -23.73 0.30
C PRO A 258 26.71 -25.02 1.03
N GLN A 259 26.37 -24.96 2.32
CA GLN A 259 25.91 -26.13 3.09
C GLN A 259 24.55 -26.66 2.63
N ALA A 260 23.75 -25.82 1.98
CA ALA A 260 22.47 -26.22 1.41
C ALA A 260 22.60 -26.95 0.06
N ALA A 261 23.80 -27.02 -0.55
CA ALA A 261 24.01 -27.54 -1.91
C ALA A 261 23.46 -28.95 -2.14
N GLY A 262 23.44 -29.79 -1.10
CA GLY A 262 22.89 -31.14 -1.15
C GLY A 262 21.42 -31.28 -0.80
N SER A 263 20.74 -30.19 -0.42
CA SER A 263 19.34 -30.22 0.02
C SER A 263 18.37 -30.52 -1.13
N THR A 264 17.18 -30.97 -0.78
CA THR A 264 16.10 -31.18 -1.75
C THR A 264 15.66 -29.84 -2.37
N GLU A 265 15.57 -28.81 -1.54
CA GLU A 265 15.18 -27.46 -1.94
C GLU A 265 16.18 -26.86 -2.93
N MET A 266 17.48 -27.03 -2.70
CA MET A 266 18.51 -26.54 -3.62
C MET A 266 18.45 -27.25 -4.97
N ARG A 267 18.16 -28.55 -4.98
CA ARG A 267 17.93 -29.28 -6.23
C ARG A 267 16.69 -28.80 -6.95
N GLU A 268 15.60 -28.59 -6.21
CA GLU A 268 14.34 -28.12 -6.76
C GLU A 268 14.50 -26.75 -7.43
N ILE A 269 15.10 -25.75 -6.75
CA ILE A 269 15.30 -24.42 -7.33
C ILE A 269 16.24 -24.48 -8.54
N THR A 270 17.27 -25.31 -8.50
CA THR A 270 18.22 -25.48 -9.59
C THR A 270 17.54 -26.06 -10.83
N GLU A 271 16.68 -27.05 -10.64
CA GLU A 271 15.93 -27.69 -11.72
C GLU A 271 14.86 -26.75 -12.28
N VAL A 272 13.99 -26.22 -11.40
CA VAL A 272 12.86 -25.37 -11.79
C VAL A 272 13.34 -24.10 -12.48
N PHE A 273 14.25 -23.36 -11.85
CA PHE A 273 14.72 -22.08 -12.38
C PHE A 273 15.95 -22.20 -13.28
N ARG A 274 16.31 -23.43 -13.69
CA ARG A 274 17.41 -23.71 -14.63
C ARG A 274 18.73 -23.05 -14.22
N LEU A 275 19.01 -23.07 -12.91
CA LEU A 275 20.24 -22.50 -12.39
C LEU A 275 21.42 -23.42 -12.64
N LYS A 276 22.60 -22.85 -12.85
CA LYS A 276 23.83 -23.63 -13.02
C LYS A 276 24.18 -24.35 -11.73
N ARG A 277 24.42 -25.67 -11.84
CA ARG A 277 24.75 -26.51 -10.69
C ARG A 277 26.09 -26.10 -10.09
N GLY A 278 26.17 -26.14 -8.76
CA GLY A 278 27.39 -25.81 -8.00
C GLY A 278 27.66 -24.30 -7.86
N VAL A 279 26.82 -23.47 -8.43
CA VAL A 279 26.86 -22.01 -8.20
C VAL A 279 25.99 -21.67 -7.01
N THR A 280 26.50 -20.85 -6.11
CA THR A 280 25.80 -20.40 -4.90
C THR A 280 25.60 -18.88 -4.86
N LYS A 281 26.09 -18.18 -5.86
CA LYS A 281 25.92 -16.73 -6.01
C LYS A 281 25.42 -16.41 -7.41
N PHE A 282 24.26 -15.79 -7.50
CA PHE A 282 23.60 -15.43 -8.75
C PHE A 282 23.35 -13.92 -8.79
N PRO A 283 23.94 -13.19 -9.74
CA PRO A 283 23.51 -11.83 -10.05
C PRO A 283 22.03 -11.82 -10.39
N ILE A 284 21.31 -10.83 -9.88
CA ILE A 284 19.89 -10.65 -10.19
C ILE A 284 19.79 -9.60 -11.30
N THR A 285 19.05 -9.92 -12.35
CA THR A 285 18.85 -9.08 -13.52
C THR A 285 17.38 -8.84 -13.81
N GLN A 286 17.09 -7.87 -14.62
CA GLN A 286 15.78 -7.58 -15.17
C GLN A 286 15.88 -7.50 -16.71
N GLU A 287 16.89 -8.14 -17.24
CA GLU A 287 17.10 -8.24 -18.69
C GLU A 287 16.13 -9.29 -19.23
N LYS A 288 15.52 -9.00 -20.37
CA LYS A 288 14.68 -9.99 -21.05
C LYS A 288 15.57 -11.07 -21.63
N LEU A 289 15.59 -12.20 -20.98
CA LEU A 289 16.19 -13.41 -21.55
C LEU A 289 15.41 -13.80 -22.82
N ASN A 290 16.11 -14.47 -23.76
CA ASN A 290 15.45 -14.94 -24.97
C ASN A 290 14.29 -15.89 -24.61
N PRO A 291 13.04 -15.59 -25.02
CA PRO A 291 11.86 -16.33 -24.55
C PRO A 291 11.68 -17.70 -25.22
N PHE A 292 12.48 -18.01 -26.23
CA PHE A 292 12.29 -19.26 -26.99
C PHE A 292 12.98 -20.45 -26.32
N PRO A 293 12.25 -21.55 -26.03
CA PRO A 293 12.80 -22.74 -25.38
C PRO A 293 14.02 -23.35 -26.12
N SER A 294 14.07 -23.22 -27.43
CA SER A 294 15.19 -23.69 -28.26
C SER A 294 16.52 -22.99 -27.98
N THR A 295 16.47 -21.83 -27.31
CA THR A 295 17.67 -21.02 -26.98
C THR A 295 18.10 -21.15 -25.52
N TYR A 296 17.41 -21.96 -24.71
CA TYR A 296 17.75 -22.12 -23.30
C TYR A 296 19.08 -22.86 -23.15
N PRO A 297 20.01 -22.35 -22.30
CA PRO A 297 21.26 -23.00 -22.06
C PRO A 297 21.08 -24.40 -21.45
N SER A 298 21.75 -25.40 -22.00
CA SER A 298 21.68 -26.79 -21.51
C SER A 298 22.32 -26.96 -20.14
N GLU A 299 23.34 -26.13 -19.81
CA GLU A 299 24.08 -26.20 -18.54
C GLU A 299 23.44 -25.37 -17.43
N GLY A 300 22.33 -24.70 -17.73
CA GLY A 300 21.70 -23.73 -16.83
C GLY A 300 22.37 -22.35 -16.90
N VAL A 301 21.78 -21.39 -16.19
CA VAL A 301 22.23 -19.98 -16.14
C VAL A 301 22.89 -19.66 -14.82
N ASP A 302 23.83 -18.74 -14.84
CA ASP A 302 24.55 -18.25 -13.67
C ASP A 302 23.97 -16.92 -13.12
N SER A 303 22.76 -16.56 -13.55
CA SER A 303 22.01 -15.39 -13.10
C SER A 303 20.56 -15.74 -12.77
N VAL A 304 19.91 -14.88 -12.01
CA VAL A 304 18.47 -14.92 -11.74
C VAL A 304 17.83 -13.71 -12.43
N ASP A 305 17.04 -13.97 -13.45
CA ASP A 305 16.32 -12.94 -14.18
C ASP A 305 14.88 -12.84 -13.66
N LEU A 306 14.47 -11.65 -13.23
CA LEU A 306 13.17 -11.38 -12.64
C LEU A 306 12.34 -10.47 -13.55
N GLU A 307 11.32 -11.00 -14.17
CA GLU A 307 10.33 -10.21 -14.90
C GLU A 307 9.22 -9.77 -13.94
N THR A 308 9.14 -8.46 -13.69
CA THR A 308 8.24 -7.91 -12.67
C THR A 308 6.91 -7.44 -13.25
N ARG A 309 5.83 -7.62 -12.49
CA ARG A 309 4.53 -7.03 -12.80
C ARG A 309 4.55 -5.52 -12.59
N SER A 310 3.74 -4.80 -13.35
CA SER A 310 3.32 -3.45 -12.98
C SER A 310 2.29 -3.50 -11.84
N LEU A 311 1.98 -2.36 -11.24
CA LEU A 311 0.94 -2.30 -10.21
C LEU A 311 -0.41 -2.79 -10.75
N LEU A 312 -0.81 -2.35 -11.94
CA LEU A 312 -2.06 -2.80 -12.55
C LEU A 312 -2.07 -4.32 -12.79
N GLN A 313 -0.97 -4.89 -13.25
CA GLN A 313 -0.82 -6.33 -13.46
C GLN A 313 -0.91 -7.11 -12.15
N ALA A 314 -0.34 -6.60 -11.06
CA ALA A 314 -0.47 -7.20 -9.73
C ALA A 314 -1.92 -7.17 -9.23
N LEU A 315 -2.64 -6.05 -9.45
CA LEU A 315 -4.08 -5.96 -9.12
C LEU A 315 -4.93 -6.92 -9.95
N TYR A 316 -4.65 -7.08 -11.26
CA TYR A 316 -5.31 -8.11 -12.08
C TYR A 316 -5.03 -9.51 -11.54
N PHE A 317 -3.78 -9.81 -11.22
CA PHE A 317 -3.40 -11.12 -10.70
C PHE A 317 -4.18 -11.47 -9.42
N VAL A 318 -4.23 -10.59 -8.43
CA VAL A 318 -4.99 -10.84 -7.19
C VAL A 318 -6.50 -10.84 -7.40
N SER A 319 -7.01 -10.15 -8.42
CA SER A 319 -8.44 -10.14 -8.73
C SER A 319 -8.98 -11.54 -9.03
N HIS A 320 -8.14 -12.46 -9.47
CA HIS A 320 -8.51 -13.85 -9.69
C HIS A 320 -8.78 -14.63 -8.40
N GLY A 321 -8.29 -14.15 -7.24
CA GLY A 321 -8.63 -14.68 -5.93
C GLY A 321 -10.05 -14.34 -5.44
N ILE A 322 -10.83 -13.60 -6.23
CA ILE A 322 -12.22 -13.23 -5.90
C ILE A 322 -13.14 -14.40 -6.19
N GLU A 323 -13.92 -14.79 -5.19
CA GLU A 323 -15.01 -15.74 -5.33
C GLU A 323 -16.17 -15.09 -6.09
N ILE A 324 -16.51 -15.68 -7.24
CA ILE A 324 -17.57 -15.17 -8.10
C ILE A 324 -18.89 -15.84 -7.77
N PRO A 325 -19.98 -15.08 -7.49
CA PRO A 325 -21.31 -15.64 -7.33
C PRO A 325 -21.72 -16.45 -8.55
N SER A 326 -22.31 -17.62 -8.32
CA SER A 326 -22.76 -18.51 -9.41
C SER A 326 -23.72 -17.83 -10.39
N GLU A 327 -24.57 -16.93 -9.88
CA GLU A 327 -25.51 -16.12 -10.69
C GLU A 327 -24.77 -15.19 -11.65
N HIS A 328 -23.68 -14.54 -11.20
CA HIS A 328 -22.88 -13.67 -12.05
C HIS A 328 -22.12 -14.46 -13.13
N ALA A 329 -21.63 -15.65 -12.79
CA ALA A 329 -21.01 -16.53 -13.75
C ALA A 329 -22.01 -17.03 -14.79
N ALA A 330 -23.21 -17.43 -14.37
CA ALA A 330 -24.30 -17.88 -15.25
C ALA A 330 -24.82 -16.76 -16.15
N ALA A 331 -24.90 -15.52 -15.63
CA ALA A 331 -25.27 -14.32 -16.38
C ALA A 331 -24.18 -13.82 -17.35
N GLY A 332 -23.00 -14.45 -17.37
CA GLY A 332 -21.88 -14.04 -18.23
C GLY A 332 -21.27 -12.69 -17.86
N LEU A 333 -21.43 -12.22 -16.61
CA LEU A 333 -20.88 -10.97 -16.14
C LEU A 333 -19.34 -11.01 -15.95
N VAL A 334 -18.78 -12.22 -15.88
CA VAL A 334 -17.34 -12.45 -15.76
C VAL A 334 -16.88 -13.53 -16.73
N THR A 335 -15.64 -13.42 -17.19
CA THR A 335 -15.03 -14.49 -17.98
C THR A 335 -14.71 -15.67 -17.06
N VAL A 336 -15.20 -16.85 -17.39
CA VAL A 336 -14.90 -18.11 -16.71
C VAL A 336 -13.72 -18.76 -17.39
N THR A 337 -12.59 -18.84 -16.68
CA THR A 337 -11.41 -19.61 -17.12
C THR A 337 -11.73 -21.10 -17.09
N ARG A 338 -11.31 -21.84 -18.11
CA ARG A 338 -11.52 -23.28 -18.19
C ARG A 338 -10.19 -24.03 -18.20
N ASP A 339 -10.18 -25.18 -17.56
CA ASP A 339 -9.07 -26.11 -17.63
C ASP A 339 -9.08 -26.91 -18.96
N PRO A 340 -8.06 -27.70 -19.25
CA PRO A 340 -8.00 -28.52 -20.47
C PRO A 340 -9.16 -29.53 -20.62
N SER A 341 -9.84 -29.88 -19.52
CA SER A 341 -11.03 -30.76 -19.54
C SER A 341 -12.33 -29.98 -19.83
N GLY A 342 -12.25 -28.63 -19.95
CA GLY A 342 -13.38 -27.76 -20.17
C GLY A 342 -14.15 -27.37 -18.91
N GLN A 343 -13.71 -27.83 -17.73
CA GLN A 343 -14.31 -27.45 -16.45
C GLN A 343 -13.85 -26.05 -15.99
N PRO A 344 -14.64 -25.34 -15.19
CA PRO A 344 -14.20 -24.09 -14.57
C PRO A 344 -12.90 -24.29 -13.79
N PHE A 345 -11.90 -23.46 -14.08
CA PHE A 345 -10.63 -23.52 -13.40
C PHE A 345 -10.75 -22.89 -11.99
N ASP A 346 -10.28 -23.63 -11.00
CA ASP A 346 -10.21 -23.15 -9.62
C ASP A 346 -8.99 -22.25 -9.41
N TRP A 347 -9.23 -20.95 -9.36
CA TRP A 347 -8.17 -19.95 -9.14
C TRP A 347 -7.53 -20.01 -7.75
N GLN A 348 -8.18 -20.63 -6.76
CA GLN A 348 -7.56 -20.85 -5.45
C GLN A 348 -6.29 -21.71 -5.54
N ARG A 349 -6.14 -22.51 -6.57
CA ARG A 349 -4.90 -23.26 -6.85
C ARG A 349 -3.71 -22.35 -7.17
N VAL A 350 -3.96 -21.10 -7.59
CA VAL A 350 -2.94 -20.07 -7.88
C VAL A 350 -2.81 -19.08 -6.73
N THR A 351 -3.93 -18.71 -6.10
CA THR A 351 -3.98 -17.61 -5.11
C THR A 351 -4.11 -18.07 -3.66
N ALA A 352 -4.22 -19.39 -3.38
CA ALA A 352 -4.27 -19.90 -2.02
C ALA A 352 -3.06 -19.43 -1.20
N ASP A 353 -3.27 -19.15 0.09
CA ASP A 353 -2.27 -18.63 1.02
C ASP A 353 -1.60 -17.31 0.56
N LEU A 354 -2.26 -16.59 -0.35
CA LEU A 354 -1.82 -15.30 -0.85
C LEU A 354 -2.95 -14.27 -0.80
N PHE A 355 -4.06 -14.54 -1.52
CA PHE A 355 -5.15 -13.58 -1.62
C PHE A 355 -6.49 -14.25 -1.90
N ARG A 356 -7.50 -13.99 -1.07
CA ARG A 356 -8.85 -14.47 -1.24
C ARG A 356 -9.87 -13.41 -0.84
N VAL A 357 -10.86 -13.19 -1.69
CA VAL A 357 -12.02 -12.34 -1.43
C VAL A 357 -13.28 -13.18 -1.54
N TYR A 358 -14.07 -13.17 -0.50
CA TYR A 358 -15.33 -13.91 -0.40
C TYR A 358 -16.48 -13.09 -0.97
N SER A 359 -17.56 -13.77 -1.37
CA SER A 359 -18.80 -13.12 -1.80
C SER A 359 -20.00 -13.56 -0.95
N ALA A 360 -20.93 -12.63 -0.72
CA ALA A 360 -22.18 -12.89 0.00
C ALA A 360 -23.32 -12.05 -0.59
N PRO A 361 -24.58 -12.53 -0.54
CA PRO A 361 -25.76 -11.73 -0.96
C PRO A 361 -25.87 -10.40 -0.19
N SER A 362 -26.52 -9.40 -0.79
CA SER A 362 -26.50 -8.00 -0.35
C SER A 362 -27.29 -7.65 0.91
N ASP A 363 -27.97 -8.59 1.56
CA ASP A 363 -28.92 -8.31 2.67
C ASP A 363 -28.27 -7.55 3.84
N LYS A 364 -27.04 -7.94 4.21
CA LYS A 364 -26.27 -7.28 5.28
C LYS A 364 -24.77 -7.38 5.00
N ARG A 365 -24.03 -6.33 5.40
CA ARG A 365 -22.57 -6.40 5.45
C ARG A 365 -22.13 -7.57 6.35
N PRO A 366 -21.25 -8.45 5.87
CA PRO A 366 -20.76 -9.57 6.67
C PRO A 366 -20.05 -9.08 7.94
N PRO A 367 -20.46 -9.58 9.13
CA PRO A 367 -19.93 -9.08 10.41
C PRO A 367 -18.45 -9.46 10.65
N SER A 368 -17.98 -10.52 9.98
CA SER A 368 -16.59 -11.00 10.06
C SER A 368 -15.65 -10.36 9.04
N ALA A 369 -16.14 -9.33 8.31
CA ALA A 369 -15.34 -8.69 7.29
C ALA A 369 -14.36 -7.66 7.88
N TYR A 370 -13.08 -7.81 7.57
CA TYR A 370 -12.07 -6.78 7.74
C TYR A 370 -12.40 -5.56 6.87
N VAL A 371 -12.53 -5.78 5.57
CA VAL A 371 -12.99 -4.79 4.59
C VAL A 371 -14.06 -5.41 3.70
N ALA A 372 -15.09 -4.64 3.34
CA ALA A 372 -16.19 -5.14 2.51
C ALA A 372 -16.75 -4.04 1.61
N VAL A 373 -17.03 -4.38 0.36
CA VAL A 373 -17.63 -3.48 -0.63
C VAL A 373 -18.86 -4.13 -1.29
N LEU A 374 -19.87 -3.31 -1.55
CA LEU A 374 -21.07 -3.76 -2.28
C LEU A 374 -20.87 -3.51 -3.78
N TYR A 375 -21.00 -4.55 -4.58
CA TYR A 375 -20.88 -4.45 -6.03
C TYR A 375 -21.84 -5.41 -6.75
N LYS A 376 -22.60 -4.93 -7.74
CA LYS A 376 -23.59 -5.70 -8.52
C LYS A 376 -24.50 -6.59 -7.66
N GLY A 377 -24.95 -6.10 -6.50
CA GLY A 377 -25.88 -6.82 -5.62
C GLY A 377 -25.25 -7.85 -4.68
N TYR A 378 -23.94 -7.91 -4.59
CA TYR A 378 -23.22 -8.79 -3.67
C TYR A 378 -22.19 -8.01 -2.86
N TRP A 379 -22.00 -8.41 -1.60
CA TRP A 379 -20.85 -8.01 -0.79
C TRP A 379 -19.63 -8.82 -1.20
N PHE A 380 -18.53 -8.14 -1.47
CA PHE A 380 -17.19 -8.72 -1.62
C PHE A 380 -16.36 -8.30 -0.43
N TYR A 381 -15.72 -9.25 0.25
CA TYR A 381 -15.06 -8.97 1.51
C TYR A 381 -13.85 -9.86 1.79
N ILE A 382 -12.92 -9.33 2.57
CA ILE A 382 -11.80 -10.04 3.15
C ILE A 382 -12.17 -10.39 4.60
N LEU A 383 -11.92 -11.63 5.03
CA LEU A 383 -12.20 -12.05 6.41
C LEU A 383 -11.20 -11.41 7.39
N GLU A 384 -11.68 -11.04 8.58
CA GLU A 384 -10.82 -10.52 9.66
C GLU A 384 -9.76 -11.53 10.10
N THR A 385 -10.03 -12.81 10.00
CA THR A 385 -9.14 -13.92 10.39
C THR A 385 -8.19 -14.38 9.28
N ASP A 386 -8.34 -13.88 8.06
CA ASP A 386 -7.47 -14.24 6.94
C ASP A 386 -6.22 -13.35 6.93
N HIS A 387 -5.20 -13.77 7.67
CA HIS A 387 -3.97 -13.00 7.86
C HIS A 387 -3.13 -12.90 6.58
N ASP A 388 -3.10 -13.93 5.75
CA ASP A 388 -2.33 -13.95 4.51
C ASP A 388 -2.90 -12.96 3.49
N THR A 389 -4.21 -12.98 3.30
CA THR A 389 -4.90 -12.01 2.45
C THR A 389 -4.74 -10.58 2.99
N LYS A 390 -4.87 -10.36 4.30
CA LYS A 390 -4.69 -9.03 4.92
C LYS A 390 -3.26 -8.52 4.73
N ALA A 391 -2.26 -9.38 4.89
CA ALA A 391 -0.86 -9.01 4.68
C ALA A 391 -0.60 -8.63 3.21
N THR A 392 -1.06 -9.44 2.26
CA THR A 392 -0.95 -9.14 0.83
C THR A 392 -1.69 -7.86 0.45
N PHE A 393 -2.89 -7.66 1.01
CA PHE A 393 -3.68 -6.44 0.78
C PHE A 393 -2.97 -5.18 1.30
N SER A 394 -2.38 -5.25 2.51
CA SER A 394 -1.57 -4.16 3.06
C SER A 394 -0.37 -3.85 2.17
N LEU A 395 0.32 -4.88 1.68
CA LEU A 395 1.46 -4.72 0.78
C LEU A 395 1.07 -4.03 -0.54
N LEU A 396 -0.09 -4.38 -1.11
CA LEU A 396 -0.64 -3.71 -2.29
C LEU A 396 -1.00 -2.24 -2.00
N MET A 397 -1.59 -1.95 -0.84
CA MET A 397 -1.91 -0.58 -0.42
C MET A 397 -0.65 0.27 -0.29
N ASP A 398 0.40 -0.25 0.37
CA ASP A 398 1.65 0.49 0.57
C ASP A 398 2.39 0.71 -0.75
N LEU A 399 2.40 -0.28 -1.63
CA LEU A 399 2.98 -0.13 -2.95
C LEU A 399 2.23 0.91 -3.79
N THR A 400 0.91 0.88 -3.75
CA THR A 400 0.07 1.89 -4.42
C THR A 400 0.41 3.28 -3.93
N ARG A 401 0.53 3.48 -2.62
CA ARG A 401 0.94 4.76 -2.03
C ARG A 401 2.33 5.19 -2.52
N LEU A 402 3.30 4.30 -2.52
CA LEU A 402 4.67 4.60 -2.99
C LEU A 402 4.68 5.01 -4.47
N GLN A 403 3.93 4.34 -5.31
CA GLN A 403 3.81 4.67 -6.73
C GLN A 403 3.14 6.04 -6.95
N LEU A 404 2.14 6.38 -6.12
CA LEU A 404 1.35 7.58 -6.28
C LEU A 404 2.01 8.84 -5.70
N THR A 405 2.80 8.72 -4.63
CA THR A 405 3.40 9.87 -3.91
C THR A 405 4.61 10.49 -4.61
N GLY A 406 5.00 10.04 -5.76
CA GLY A 406 6.22 10.46 -6.49
C GLY A 406 6.33 11.90 -6.97
N LYS A 407 5.38 12.80 -6.69
CA LYS A 407 5.46 14.28 -6.64
C LYS A 407 4.18 14.78 -5.98
N THR A 408 4.18 14.82 -4.67
CA THR A 408 3.13 15.54 -3.95
C THR A 408 3.23 17.03 -4.28
N GLY A 409 2.11 17.61 -4.74
CA GLY A 409 1.88 19.05 -4.61
C GLY A 409 2.11 19.48 -3.14
N PRO A 410 2.10 20.77 -2.85
CA PRO A 410 2.45 21.25 -1.51
C PRO A 410 1.68 20.49 -0.45
N SER A 411 2.43 20.01 0.56
CA SER A 411 1.88 19.27 1.69
C SER A 411 0.65 19.99 2.24
N PRO A 412 -0.43 19.29 2.62
CA PRO A 412 -1.62 19.92 3.16
C PRO A 412 -1.24 20.80 4.34
N VAL A 413 -1.51 22.11 4.23
CA VAL A 413 -1.25 23.10 5.28
C VAL A 413 -2.47 23.11 6.17
N LEU A 414 -2.30 22.80 7.45
CA LEU A 414 -3.33 22.99 8.45
C LEU A 414 -3.57 24.49 8.64
N THR A 415 -4.63 25.04 8.03
CA THR A 415 -5.02 26.42 8.23
C THR A 415 -5.99 26.47 9.41
N LEU A 416 -5.52 26.97 10.56
CA LEU A 416 -6.40 27.32 11.68
C LEU A 416 -6.90 28.76 11.46
N PRO A 417 -8.19 29.02 11.24
CA PRO A 417 -8.70 30.37 11.24
C PRO A 417 -8.58 30.96 12.68
N LEU A 418 -7.70 31.89 12.86
CA LEU A 418 -7.73 32.77 14.05
C LEU A 418 -8.97 33.64 13.91
N SER A 419 -10.07 33.26 14.55
CA SER A 419 -11.21 34.17 14.74
C SER A 419 -10.74 35.29 15.67
N GLY A 420 -10.40 36.41 15.06
CA GLY A 420 -10.13 37.62 15.79
C GLY A 420 -11.40 38.02 16.55
N GLY A 421 -11.37 37.88 17.87
CA GLY A 421 -12.38 38.44 18.71
C GLY A 421 -12.41 39.97 18.53
N ARG A 422 -13.57 40.52 18.25
CA ARG A 422 -13.98 41.86 18.60
C ARG A 422 -15.09 41.75 19.62
#